data_6a621c65d66a52fa8c56f9c236fa2d8f
#
_entry.id   6a621c65d66a52fa8c56f9c236fa2d8f
#
_cell.length_a   1.000
_cell.length_b   1.000
_cell.length_c   1.000
_cell.angle_alpha   90.00
_cell.angle_beta   90.00
_cell.angle_gamma   90.00
#
_symmetry.space_group_name_H-M   'P 1'
#
loop_
_entity.id
_entity.type
_entity.pdbx_description
1 polymer ?
#
loop_
_entity_poly.entity_id
_entity_poly.type
_entity_poly.pdbx_seq_one_letter_code
_entity_poly.pdbx_strand_id
1 'polypeptide(L)'
;AGPARILRIPAACPEIFHRRSFADPAFRLHLRPLMPPLWGKGTEQQDETRAMPTIQQLIRKGRTAPTYKSKSVALTECPQRRGVCTKVYTTTPKKPNSALRKVAKVRLTNKYEVIAYIGGEGHNLQEHSIVLVRGGRVKDLPGVKYHIVRGVLDTAGVEGRGQRRSKYGTKRKKEVKK
;
A
#
# COMPACT_ATOMS: atom_id res chain seq x y z
N ALA A 1 -55.43 -0.68 -1.22
CA ALA A 1 -55.24 -1.63 -0.13
C ALA A 1 -54.98 -3.01 -0.72
N GLY A 2 -53.70 -3.41 -0.79
CA GLY A 2 -53.29 -4.72 -1.27
C GLY A 2 -52.29 -5.32 -0.26
N PRO A 3 -52.38 -6.62 0.06
CA PRO A 3 -51.69 -7.20 1.20
C PRO A 3 -50.20 -7.45 0.96
N ALA A 4 -49.42 -7.24 2.02
CA ALA A 4 -48.00 -7.48 2.12
C ALA A 4 -47.63 -8.96 1.89
N ARG A 5 -46.71 -9.24 0.98
CA ARG A 5 -46.12 -10.55 0.76
C ARG A 5 -44.99 -10.79 1.80
N ILE A 6 -45.31 -11.64 2.77
CA ILE A 6 -44.34 -12.17 3.74
C ILE A 6 -43.52 -13.26 3.03
N LEU A 7 -42.23 -13.02 2.84
CA LEU A 7 -41.28 -14.02 2.38
C LEU A 7 -40.93 -14.97 3.54
N ARG A 8 -41.40 -16.23 3.44
CA ARG A 8 -41.03 -17.33 4.34
C ARG A 8 -39.60 -17.73 4.12
N ILE A 9 -38.82 -17.72 5.20
CA ILE A 9 -37.50 -18.32 5.31
C ILE A 9 -37.70 -19.84 5.52
N PRO A 10 -37.10 -20.75 4.74
CA PRO A 10 -37.14 -22.16 5.04
C PRO A 10 -36.17 -22.50 6.20
N ALA A 11 -36.72 -23.21 7.15
CA ALA A 11 -36.02 -23.71 8.33
C ALA A 11 -35.19 -24.95 8.03
N ALA A 12 -34.07 -25.03 8.76
CA ALA A 12 -33.40 -26.22 9.28
C ALA A 12 -32.99 -27.35 8.33
N CYS A 13 -31.67 -27.45 8.15
CA CYS A 13 -31.02 -28.69 7.83
C CYS A 13 -30.77 -29.50 9.14
N PRO A 14 -31.19 -30.78 9.26
CA PRO A 14 -30.87 -31.58 10.43
C PRO A 14 -29.45 -32.13 10.40
N GLU A 15 -28.78 -32.03 11.53
CA GLU A 15 -27.52 -32.67 11.85
C GLU A 15 -27.64 -34.19 11.75
N ILE A 16 -26.86 -34.79 10.86
CA ILE A 16 -26.62 -36.24 10.87
C ILE A 16 -25.26 -36.47 11.55
N PHE A 17 -25.31 -36.59 12.84
CA PHE A 17 -24.20 -37.08 13.70
C PHE A 17 -24.09 -38.58 13.58
N HIS A 18 -23.35 -39.09 12.58
CA HIS A 18 -23.02 -40.52 12.52
C HIS A 18 -21.75 -40.76 13.36
N ARG A 19 -21.98 -41.28 14.57
CA ARG A 19 -20.95 -41.96 15.35
C ARG A 19 -20.45 -43.15 14.54
N ARG A 20 -19.27 -43.05 13.96
CA ARG A 20 -18.53 -44.20 13.45
C ARG A 20 -17.71 -44.83 14.57
N SER A 21 -18.02 -46.06 14.85
CA SER A 21 -17.36 -47.01 15.75
C SER A 21 -15.87 -47.17 15.40
N PHE A 22 -15.03 -47.14 16.43
CA PHE A 22 -13.59 -47.39 16.41
C PHE A 22 -13.29 -48.90 16.32
N ALA A 23 -13.57 -49.55 15.18
CA ALA A 23 -13.21 -50.94 15.01
C ALA A 23 -13.05 -51.30 13.50
N ASP A 24 -12.17 -50.62 12.78
CA ASP A 24 -11.71 -51.06 11.48
C ASP A 24 -10.20 -51.30 11.49
N PRO A 25 -9.72 -52.54 11.43
CA PRO A 25 -8.28 -52.89 11.42
C PRO A 25 -7.62 -52.75 10.06
N ALA A 26 -8.20 -52.01 9.10
CA ALA A 26 -7.69 -51.83 7.75
C ALA A 26 -7.13 -50.42 7.44
N PHE A 27 -6.77 -49.64 8.48
CA PHE A 27 -6.08 -48.36 8.26
C PHE A 27 -4.59 -48.61 7.98
N ARG A 28 -4.31 -49.16 6.82
CA ARG A 28 -2.96 -49.24 6.25
C ARG A 28 -2.49 -47.81 6.05
N LEU A 29 -1.61 -47.32 6.93
CA LEU A 29 -0.86 -46.08 6.84
C LEU A 29 -0.11 -46.07 5.48
N HIS A 30 -0.75 -45.54 4.45
CA HIS A 30 -0.02 -45.05 3.30
C HIS A 30 0.71 -43.80 3.77
N LEU A 31 1.95 -43.99 4.20
CA LEU A 31 2.92 -42.92 4.33
C LEU A 31 2.99 -42.24 2.95
N ARG A 32 2.29 -41.13 2.81
CA ARG A 32 2.53 -40.22 1.71
C ARG A 32 4.00 -39.80 1.83
N PRO A 33 4.80 -39.93 0.78
CA PRO A 33 6.15 -39.38 0.81
C PRO A 33 6.00 -37.88 1.11
N LEU A 34 6.71 -37.43 2.14
CA LEU A 34 6.86 -36.03 2.49
C LEU A 34 7.29 -35.31 1.21
N MET A 35 6.39 -34.55 0.62
CA MET A 35 6.76 -33.64 -0.46
C MET A 35 7.87 -32.74 0.09
N PRO A 36 9.01 -32.65 -0.60
CA PRO A 36 10.03 -31.70 -0.21
C PRO A 36 9.40 -30.30 -0.21
N PRO A 37 9.78 -29.42 0.73
CA PRO A 37 9.24 -28.09 0.81
C PRO A 37 9.45 -27.38 -0.52
N LEU A 38 8.36 -26.88 -1.12
CA LEU A 38 8.35 -26.10 -2.36
C LEU A 38 9.06 -24.73 -2.22
N TRP A 39 9.78 -24.56 -1.14
CA TRP A 39 10.61 -23.40 -0.93
C TRP A 39 12.07 -23.77 -1.21
N GLY A 40 12.54 -23.36 -2.34
CA GLY A 40 13.97 -23.50 -2.65
C GLY A 40 14.29 -24.00 -4.05
N LYS A 41 13.47 -23.68 -5.06
CA LYS A 41 14.09 -23.36 -6.33
C LYS A 41 14.48 -21.88 -6.26
N GLY A 42 15.49 -21.59 -5.43
CA GLY A 42 16.39 -20.53 -5.78
C GLY A 42 16.70 -20.77 -7.25
N THR A 43 16.24 -19.90 -8.11
CA THR A 43 16.88 -19.69 -9.38
C THR A 43 18.33 -19.47 -8.99
N GLU A 44 19.16 -20.51 -9.09
CA GLU A 44 20.57 -20.30 -9.34
C GLU A 44 20.58 -19.37 -10.54
N GLN A 45 20.59 -18.07 -10.24
CA GLN A 45 21.13 -17.09 -11.15
C GLN A 45 22.55 -17.57 -11.30
N GLN A 46 22.76 -18.38 -12.33
CA GLN A 46 24.07 -18.62 -12.88
C GLN A 46 24.62 -17.20 -13.02
N ASP A 47 25.53 -16.84 -12.10
CA ASP A 47 26.51 -15.81 -12.34
C ASP A 47 27.28 -16.29 -13.57
N GLU A 48 26.63 -16.14 -14.73
CA GLU A 48 27.32 -16.11 -15.98
C GLU A 48 28.37 -15.03 -15.77
N THR A 49 29.55 -15.50 -15.42
CA THR A 49 30.76 -14.71 -15.39
C THR A 49 30.59 -13.67 -16.49
N ARG A 50 30.55 -12.40 -16.12
CA ARG A 50 30.35 -11.25 -17.02
C ARG A 50 31.47 -11.21 -18.03
N ALA A 51 31.54 -12.25 -18.86
CA ALA A 51 32.39 -12.28 -20.02
C ALA A 51 31.99 -11.10 -20.90
N MET A 52 32.92 -10.22 -21.18
CA MET A 52 32.72 -9.10 -22.08
C MET A 52 32.13 -9.64 -23.39
N PRO A 53 30.96 -9.19 -23.82
CA PRO A 53 30.35 -9.69 -25.05
C PRO A 53 31.24 -9.33 -26.23
N THR A 54 31.43 -10.26 -27.15
CA THR A 54 32.20 -10.03 -28.38
C THR A 54 31.47 -9.03 -29.27
N ILE A 55 32.20 -8.36 -30.16
CA ILE A 55 31.62 -7.40 -31.12
C ILE A 55 30.52 -8.04 -31.94
N GLN A 56 30.68 -9.28 -32.40
CA GLN A 56 29.63 -9.98 -33.16
C GLN A 56 28.38 -10.26 -32.33
N GLN A 57 28.52 -10.54 -31.05
CA GLN A 57 27.37 -10.67 -30.13
C GLN A 57 26.63 -9.35 -29.96
N LEU A 58 27.34 -8.21 -29.86
CA LEU A 58 26.75 -6.88 -29.76
C LEU A 58 26.07 -6.42 -31.04
N ILE A 59 26.58 -6.83 -32.21
CA ILE A 59 25.92 -6.56 -33.51
C ILE A 59 24.60 -7.33 -33.62
N ARG A 60 24.57 -8.60 -33.20
CA ARG A 60 23.34 -9.45 -33.24
C ARG A 60 22.34 -9.06 -32.17
N LYS A 61 22.79 -8.79 -30.96
CA LYS A 61 21.97 -8.42 -29.81
C LYS A 61 22.51 -7.11 -29.25
N GLY A 62 21.96 -5.98 -29.67
CA GLY A 62 22.29 -4.68 -29.09
C GLY A 62 22.12 -4.68 -27.56
N ARG A 63 22.80 -3.75 -26.89
CA ARG A 63 22.64 -3.58 -25.44
C ARG A 63 21.24 -3.09 -25.14
N THR A 64 20.52 -3.82 -24.29
CA THR A 64 19.22 -3.39 -23.76
C THR A 64 19.43 -2.60 -22.48
N ALA A 65 18.79 -1.43 -22.37
CA ALA A 65 18.84 -0.64 -21.15
C ALA A 65 18.12 -1.42 -20.01
N PRO A 66 18.66 -1.41 -18.78
CA PRO A 66 18.01 -2.06 -17.66
C PRO A 66 16.66 -1.39 -17.35
N THR A 67 15.62 -2.18 -17.24
CA THR A 67 14.28 -1.70 -16.85
C THR A 67 14.19 -1.59 -15.34
N TYR A 68 13.89 -0.38 -14.83
CA TYR A 68 13.73 -0.13 -13.41
C TYR A 68 12.27 -0.23 -13.00
N LYS A 69 11.98 -0.99 -11.95
CA LYS A 69 10.63 -1.04 -11.35
C LYS A 69 10.36 0.27 -10.59
N SER A 70 9.20 0.88 -10.82
CA SER A 70 8.77 2.06 -10.06
C SER A 70 8.68 1.76 -8.57
N LYS A 71 9.22 2.65 -7.73
CA LYS A 71 9.10 2.56 -6.27
C LYS A 71 7.72 2.98 -5.75
N SER A 72 6.92 3.65 -6.60
CA SER A 72 5.59 4.18 -6.29
C SER A 72 4.51 3.50 -7.14
N VAL A 73 4.31 2.22 -6.92
CA VAL A 73 3.40 1.36 -7.71
C VAL A 73 1.96 1.92 -7.76
N ALA A 74 1.48 2.52 -6.67
CA ALA A 74 0.13 3.07 -6.62
C ALA A 74 -0.08 4.35 -7.45
N LEU A 75 0.98 4.96 -7.97
CA LEU A 75 0.95 6.16 -8.81
C LEU A 75 1.39 5.88 -10.25
N THR A 76 1.12 4.68 -10.76
CA THR A 76 1.49 4.31 -12.12
C THR A 76 1.00 5.36 -13.12
N GLU A 77 1.92 5.88 -13.95
CA GLU A 77 1.67 6.87 -15.03
C GLU A 77 1.06 8.20 -14.57
N CYS A 78 1.08 8.49 -13.28
CA CYS A 78 0.48 9.72 -12.75
C CYS A 78 1.34 10.29 -11.62
N PRO A 79 1.70 11.60 -11.64
CA PRO A 79 2.54 12.19 -10.59
C PRO A 79 1.83 12.27 -9.23
N GLN A 80 0.50 12.43 -9.25
CA GLN A 80 -0.33 12.51 -8.05
C GLN A 80 -1.69 11.86 -8.31
N ARG A 81 -2.29 11.28 -7.25
CA ARG A 81 -3.65 10.72 -7.31
C ARG A 81 -4.49 11.19 -6.17
N ARG A 82 -5.78 11.39 -6.47
CA ARG A 82 -6.79 11.66 -5.46
C ARG A 82 -7.15 10.39 -4.71
N GLY A 83 -7.43 10.53 -3.42
CA GLY A 83 -7.91 9.43 -2.59
C GLY A 83 -8.74 9.95 -1.43
N VAL A 84 -9.33 9.04 -0.68
CA VAL A 84 -10.13 9.29 0.51
C VAL A 84 -9.43 8.70 1.72
N CYS A 85 -9.30 9.46 2.80
CA CYS A 85 -8.73 8.98 4.06
C CYS A 85 -9.67 7.95 4.69
N THR A 86 -9.18 6.73 4.94
CA THR A 86 -9.92 5.70 5.68
C THR A 86 -9.61 5.75 7.16
N LYS A 87 -8.39 6.12 7.54
CA LYS A 87 -7.97 6.25 8.94
C LYS A 87 -6.83 7.25 9.05
N VAL A 88 -6.87 8.10 10.08
CA VAL A 88 -5.80 9.05 10.41
C VAL A 88 -5.27 8.70 11.79
N TYR A 89 -3.93 8.51 11.90
CA TYR A 89 -3.31 8.06 13.14
C TYR A 89 -1.85 8.54 13.24
N THR A 90 -1.22 8.27 14.36
CA THR A 90 0.19 8.58 14.60
C THR A 90 1.00 7.29 14.65
N THR A 91 2.23 7.35 14.15
CA THR A 91 3.18 6.23 14.22
C THR A 91 4.51 6.70 14.79
N THR A 92 5.17 5.80 15.51
CA THR A 92 6.53 6.04 15.99
C THR A 92 7.54 5.73 14.88
N PRO A 93 8.61 6.53 14.73
CA PRO A 93 9.67 6.25 13.79
C PRO A 93 10.52 5.05 14.26
N LYS A 94 11.37 4.56 13.36
CA LYS A 94 12.36 3.56 13.71
C LYS A 94 13.51 4.17 14.52
N LYS A 95 14.17 3.37 15.34
CA LYS A 95 15.40 3.77 16.04
C LYS A 95 16.45 4.34 15.07
N PRO A 96 17.21 5.39 15.42
CA PRO A 96 17.36 6.02 16.74
C PRO A 96 16.34 7.13 17.05
N ASN A 97 15.41 7.46 16.14
CA ASN A 97 14.51 8.61 16.30
C ASN A 97 13.29 8.27 17.17
N SER A 98 12.77 9.28 17.86
CA SER A 98 11.53 9.20 18.65
C SER A 98 10.66 10.41 18.34
N ALA A 99 9.41 10.17 17.95
CA ALA A 99 8.41 11.20 17.71
C ALA A 99 7.04 10.55 17.44
N LEU A 100 5.97 11.34 17.43
CA LEU A 100 4.64 10.90 16.96
C LEU A 100 4.41 11.47 15.56
N ARG A 101 4.76 10.69 14.53
CA ARG A 101 4.59 11.09 13.12
C ARG A 101 3.15 10.88 12.68
N LYS A 102 2.55 11.90 12.05
CA LYS A 102 1.17 11.86 11.58
C LYS A 102 1.11 11.18 10.22
N VAL A 103 0.29 10.16 10.11
CA VAL A 103 0.08 9.40 8.86
C VAL A 103 -1.41 9.17 8.64
N ALA A 104 -1.78 9.00 7.39
CA ALA A 104 -3.14 8.61 7.02
C ALA A 104 -3.10 7.37 6.11
N LYS A 105 -4.02 6.46 6.34
CA LYS A 105 -4.35 5.38 5.41
C LYS A 105 -5.34 5.94 4.39
N VAL A 106 -4.97 5.90 3.11
CA VAL A 106 -5.74 6.52 2.03
C VAL A 106 -6.08 5.48 0.98
N ARG A 107 -7.36 5.41 0.61
CA ARG A 107 -7.82 4.65 -0.55
C ARG A 107 -7.82 5.56 -1.77
N LEU A 108 -6.98 5.23 -2.74
CA LEU A 108 -6.86 5.97 -4.00
C LEU A 108 -7.98 5.62 -4.98
N THR A 109 -8.15 6.44 -6.02
CA THR A 109 -9.13 6.23 -7.09
C THR A 109 -8.92 4.92 -7.86
N ASN A 110 -7.70 4.39 -7.90
CA ASN A 110 -7.37 3.08 -8.48
C ASN A 110 -7.58 1.89 -7.51
N LYS A 111 -8.32 2.10 -6.41
CA LYS A 111 -8.65 1.11 -5.36
C LYS A 111 -7.46 0.64 -4.50
N TYR A 112 -6.22 1.11 -4.77
CA TYR A 112 -5.09 0.81 -3.90
C TYR A 112 -5.21 1.56 -2.57
N GLU A 113 -4.92 0.85 -1.48
CA GLU A 113 -4.78 1.46 -0.15
C GLU A 113 -3.31 1.70 0.16
N VAL A 114 -2.99 2.93 0.50
CA VAL A 114 -1.62 3.36 0.79
C VAL A 114 -1.52 4.10 2.11
N ILE A 115 -0.37 4.00 2.76
CA ILE A 115 -0.06 4.81 3.93
C ILE A 115 0.72 6.03 3.44
N ALA A 116 0.19 7.21 3.70
CA ALA A 116 0.76 8.49 3.30
C ALA A 116 1.11 9.34 4.50
N TYR A 117 2.26 10.02 4.45
CA TYR A 117 2.73 10.91 5.50
C TYR A 117 2.09 12.29 5.37
N ILE A 118 1.65 12.86 6.49
CA ILE A 118 1.13 14.21 6.57
C ILE A 118 2.27 15.12 7.01
N GLY A 119 2.78 15.94 6.08
CA GLY A 119 3.88 16.89 6.37
C GLY A 119 3.38 18.17 7.03
N GLY A 120 4.27 18.84 7.75
CA GLY A 120 4.00 20.11 8.41
C GLY A 120 3.54 19.98 9.87
N GLU A 121 3.29 21.10 10.49
CA GLU A 121 2.83 21.21 11.87
C GLU A 121 1.31 21.32 11.88
N GLY A 122 0.64 20.43 12.61
CA GLY A 122 -0.81 20.36 12.66
C GLY A 122 -1.47 19.95 11.34
N HIS A 123 -2.66 19.44 11.39
CA HIS A 123 -3.50 19.11 10.24
C HIS A 123 -4.98 19.09 10.62
N ASN A 124 -5.84 19.26 9.63
CA ASN A 124 -7.30 19.21 9.77
C ASN A 124 -7.94 17.94 9.19
N LEU A 125 -7.11 16.94 8.81
CA LEU A 125 -7.60 15.72 8.18
C LEU A 125 -8.31 14.83 9.18
N GLN A 126 -9.45 14.31 8.73
CA GLN A 126 -10.29 13.35 9.44
C GLN A 126 -10.57 12.15 8.52
N GLU A 127 -11.31 11.18 9.02
CA GLU A 127 -11.83 10.09 8.19
C GLU A 127 -12.75 10.68 7.12
N HIS A 128 -12.73 10.08 5.94
CA HIS A 128 -13.47 10.47 4.73
C HIS A 128 -12.99 11.78 4.06
N SER A 129 -11.97 12.48 4.59
CA SER A 129 -11.38 13.63 3.89
C SER A 129 -10.79 13.24 2.54
N ILE A 130 -11.06 14.06 1.52
CA ILE A 130 -10.52 13.87 0.18
C ILE A 130 -9.13 14.52 0.12
N VAL A 131 -8.13 13.75 -0.29
CA VAL A 131 -6.73 14.19 -0.30
C VAL A 131 -6.05 13.91 -1.62
N LEU A 132 -5.02 14.69 -1.94
CA LEU A 132 -4.14 14.45 -3.06
C LEU A 132 -2.84 13.81 -2.54
N VAL A 133 -2.50 12.63 -3.08
CA VAL A 133 -1.33 11.85 -2.69
C VAL A 133 -0.27 11.93 -3.77
N ARG A 134 0.97 12.19 -3.38
CA ARG A 134 2.17 12.15 -4.24
C ARG A 134 3.15 11.09 -3.78
N GLY A 135 4.05 10.70 -4.65
CA GLY A 135 5.17 9.82 -4.31
C GLY A 135 6.22 10.52 -3.43
N GLY A 136 6.99 9.72 -2.77
CA GLY A 136 8.10 10.15 -1.90
C GLY A 136 8.17 9.28 -0.65
N ARG A 137 9.30 8.58 -0.48
CA ARG A 137 9.52 7.74 0.70
C ARG A 137 9.90 8.59 1.91
N VAL A 138 9.35 8.24 3.07
CA VAL A 138 9.81 8.75 4.36
C VAL A 138 10.84 7.77 4.92
N LYS A 139 12.11 8.18 5.00
CA LYS A 139 13.22 7.32 5.47
C LYS A 139 13.00 6.85 6.91
N ASP A 140 12.36 7.67 7.71
CA ASP A 140 12.14 7.51 9.14
C ASP A 140 11.03 6.51 9.49
N LEU A 141 10.04 6.34 8.58
CA LEU A 141 8.89 5.50 8.78
C LEU A 141 8.93 4.25 7.89
N PRO A 142 8.86 3.05 8.47
CA PRO A 142 8.79 1.82 7.68
C PRO A 142 7.48 1.75 6.89
N GLY A 143 7.55 1.33 5.62
CA GLY A 143 6.36 1.13 4.78
C GLY A 143 5.72 2.39 4.20
N VAL A 144 6.08 3.59 4.62
CA VAL A 144 5.52 4.85 4.13
C VAL A 144 6.29 5.33 2.90
N LYS A 145 5.67 5.23 1.73
CA LYS A 145 6.25 5.60 0.43
C LYS A 145 5.56 6.80 -0.24
N TYR A 146 4.57 7.41 0.41
CA TYR A 146 3.73 8.46 -0.14
C TYR A 146 3.58 9.62 0.83
N HIS A 147 3.29 10.79 0.27
CA HIS A 147 3.01 12.01 1.04
C HIS A 147 1.66 12.59 0.61
N ILE A 148 0.97 13.22 1.55
CA ILE A 148 -0.20 14.05 1.27
C ILE A 148 0.26 15.45 0.89
N VAL A 149 -0.31 16.00 -0.17
CA VAL A 149 -0.07 17.38 -0.62
C VAL A 149 -0.90 18.33 0.23
N ARG A 150 -0.23 19.30 0.88
CA ARG A 150 -0.88 20.30 1.73
C ARG A 150 -1.46 21.45 0.90
N GLY A 151 -2.58 22.00 1.35
CA GLY A 151 -3.23 23.16 0.72
C GLY A 151 -4.07 22.81 -0.53
N VAL A 152 -4.36 21.55 -0.76
CA VAL A 152 -5.15 21.06 -1.91
C VAL A 152 -6.30 20.21 -1.40
N LEU A 153 -7.47 20.31 -2.03
CA LEU A 153 -8.69 19.62 -1.61
C LEU A 153 -9.01 19.92 -0.14
N ASP A 154 -9.34 18.90 0.65
CA ASP A 154 -9.71 19.07 2.06
C ASP A 154 -8.51 19.29 3.00
N THR A 155 -7.28 19.24 2.48
CA THR A 155 -6.09 19.40 3.30
C THR A 155 -5.73 20.87 3.43
N ALA A 156 -5.87 21.45 4.62
CA ALA A 156 -5.44 22.83 4.90
C ALA A 156 -3.93 22.99 4.73
N GLY A 157 -3.49 24.18 4.33
CA GLY A 157 -2.09 24.58 4.38
C GLY A 157 -1.59 24.71 5.82
N VAL A 158 -0.28 24.78 6.03
CA VAL A 158 0.30 25.07 7.35
C VAL A 158 0.20 26.57 7.62
N GLU A 159 -0.37 26.94 8.75
CA GLU A 159 -0.54 28.35 9.14
C GLU A 159 0.81 28.95 9.58
N GLY A 160 0.94 30.26 9.36
CA GLY A 160 2.08 31.06 9.85
C GLY A 160 3.44 30.77 9.20
N ARG A 161 3.54 29.81 8.30
CA ARG A 161 4.81 29.40 7.71
C ARG A 161 5.30 30.40 6.66
N GLY A 162 6.51 30.94 6.85
CA GLY A 162 7.15 31.87 5.92
C GLY A 162 8.01 31.20 4.85
N GLN A 163 8.80 30.16 5.24
CA GLN A 163 9.74 29.48 4.36
C GLN A 163 9.12 28.24 3.71
N ARG A 164 9.53 27.94 2.47
CA ARG A 164 9.09 26.76 1.70
C ARG A 164 7.56 26.64 1.61
N ARG A 165 6.87 27.76 1.47
CA ARG A 165 5.41 27.83 1.46
C ARG A 165 4.75 26.89 0.47
N SER A 166 5.30 26.73 -0.72
CA SER A 166 4.77 25.85 -1.77
C SER A 166 4.72 24.37 -1.35
N LYS A 167 5.67 23.91 -0.52
CA LYS A 167 5.66 22.54 -0.01
C LYS A 167 4.57 22.29 1.04
N TYR A 168 4.13 23.34 1.73
CA TYR A 168 3.17 23.25 2.82
C TYR A 168 1.83 23.94 2.54
N GLY A 169 1.61 24.36 1.30
CA GLY A 169 0.33 24.95 0.88
C GLY A 169 0.00 26.30 1.54
N THR A 170 1.00 27.03 2.02
CA THR A 170 0.79 28.30 2.74
C THR A 170 0.70 29.46 1.76
N LYS A 171 -0.37 30.24 1.85
CA LYS A 171 -0.57 31.45 1.06
C LYS A 171 0.38 32.57 1.50
N ARG A 172 0.79 33.43 0.56
CA ARG A 172 1.56 34.65 0.90
C ARG A 172 0.69 35.59 1.75
N LYS A 173 1.26 36.12 2.82
CA LYS A 173 0.60 37.21 3.58
C LYS A 173 0.38 38.37 2.64
N LYS A 174 -0.85 38.84 2.53
CA LYS A 174 -1.15 40.08 1.83
C LYS A 174 -0.65 41.24 2.71
N GLU A 175 0.22 42.07 2.18
CA GLU A 175 0.58 43.32 2.83
C GLU A 175 -0.66 44.22 2.73
N VAL A 176 -1.24 44.57 3.86
CA VAL A 176 -2.29 45.58 3.91
C VAL A 176 -1.58 46.90 3.62
N LYS A 177 -1.72 47.40 2.37
CA LYS A 177 -1.32 48.77 2.08
C LYS A 177 -2.17 49.68 2.96
N LYS A 178 -1.54 50.35 3.94
CA LYS A 178 -2.11 51.44 4.70
C LYS A 178 -2.24 52.67 3.80
#